data_1b6197a247cbfaec646b99c7821d18fe
#
_entry.id   1b6197a247cbfaec646b99c7821d18fe
#
_cell.length_a   1.000
_cell.length_b   1.000
_cell.length_c   1.000
_cell.angle_alpha   90.00
_cell.angle_beta   90.00
_cell.angle_gamma   90.00
#
_symmetry.space_group_name_H-M   'P 1'
#
loop_
_entity.id
_entity.type
_entity.pdbx_description
1 polymer ?
#
loop_
_entity_poly.entity_id
_entity_poly.type
_entity_poly.pdbx_seq_one_letter_code
_entity_poly.pdbx_strand_id
1 'polypeptide(L)'
;MNRVGALQLGALLWLSVVAASPVQAAGNTAPAVDPQLARGEYLFRAGGCYGCHTDVEARGRALAGGRALDTPFGRFYAPNITPDAETGIGAWREQDFVRALREGVDPRGEHYYPAFPYTTYTRLADDDLRALWAYLRAQPAVQQPNRTHQLAWYARSRSLLRLWKELYFTPGVYRPDPSQSAAWNRGAYLVEAAAHCGECHTPRSWTGALDGERRHAGTRTGPEDTMVPNVTPDRGTGIGRWRASGLAIYLQSGLRPDGDSASGLMAEVIDNGLRHLRPDDLAAIAEYVLSMPPVNNPVRTADRKPVKKGEFD
;
A
#
# COMPACT_ATOMS: atom_id res chain seq x y z
N MET A 1 -108.84 21.20 -17.27
CA MET A 1 -108.70 19.95 -16.52
C MET A 1 -107.47 19.24 -17.06
N ASN A 2 -106.28 19.44 -16.54
CA ASN A 2 -105.10 18.65 -16.86
C ASN A 2 -104.11 18.69 -15.67
N ARG A 3 -103.86 17.55 -15.10
CA ARG A 3 -102.89 17.33 -14.05
C ARG A 3 -101.50 17.06 -14.67
N VAL A 4 -100.53 17.88 -14.31
CA VAL A 4 -99.16 17.69 -14.70
C VAL A 4 -98.44 17.01 -13.56
N GLY A 5 -97.96 15.80 -13.78
CA GLY A 5 -97.20 15.05 -12.83
C GLY A 5 -95.75 15.50 -12.84
N ALA A 6 -95.19 15.74 -11.66
CA ALA A 6 -93.77 16.04 -11.47
C ALA A 6 -92.97 14.75 -11.30
N LEU A 7 -92.01 14.50 -12.20
CA LEU A 7 -90.96 13.48 -12.04
C LEU A 7 -89.82 14.05 -11.16
N GLN A 8 -89.54 13.42 -10.01
CA GLN A 8 -88.33 13.66 -9.21
C GLN A 8 -87.24 12.73 -9.75
N LEU A 9 -86.15 13.32 -10.28
CA LEU A 9 -84.92 12.59 -10.55
C LEU A 9 -84.09 12.59 -9.29
N GLY A 10 -83.95 11.43 -8.69
CA GLY A 10 -83.00 11.19 -7.62
C GLY A 10 -81.57 10.99 -8.17
N ALA A 11 -80.65 11.91 -7.91
CA ALA A 11 -79.26 11.77 -8.21
C ALA A 11 -78.54 10.96 -7.12
N LEU A 12 -78.16 9.74 -7.41
CA LEU A 12 -77.28 8.90 -6.58
C LEU A 12 -75.82 9.34 -6.73
N LEU A 13 -75.26 10.05 -5.73
CA LEU A 13 -73.84 10.33 -5.65
C LEU A 13 -73.11 9.07 -5.15
N TRP A 14 -72.32 8.47 -6.03
CA TRP A 14 -71.37 7.45 -5.67
C TRP A 14 -70.08 8.14 -5.12
N LEU A 15 -69.84 8.09 -3.82
CA LEU A 15 -68.55 8.44 -3.23
C LEU A 15 -67.58 7.28 -3.46
N SER A 16 -66.65 7.44 -4.39
CA SER A 16 -65.52 6.53 -4.60
C SER A 16 -64.48 6.83 -3.53
N VAL A 17 -64.39 5.99 -2.51
CA VAL A 17 -63.26 6.02 -1.52
C VAL A 17 -62.02 5.42 -2.20
N VAL A 18 -61.10 6.30 -2.63
CA VAL A 18 -59.79 5.89 -3.11
C VAL A 18 -58.97 5.53 -1.87
N ALA A 19 -58.79 4.25 -1.59
CA ALA A 19 -57.89 3.77 -0.60
C ALA A 19 -56.43 4.03 -1.05
N ALA A 20 -55.78 5.02 -0.47
CA ALA A 20 -54.34 5.26 -0.66
C ALA A 20 -53.56 4.13 0.03
N SER A 21 -53.02 3.21 -0.76
CA SER A 21 -52.07 2.22 -0.30
C SER A 21 -50.78 2.95 0.11
N PRO A 22 -50.19 2.67 1.31
CA PRO A 22 -48.91 3.25 1.67
C PRO A 22 -47.85 2.69 0.72
N VAL A 23 -47.21 3.57 -0.07
CA VAL A 23 -45.99 3.26 -0.79
C VAL A 23 -44.91 2.99 0.26
N GLN A 24 -44.61 1.74 0.54
CA GLN A 24 -43.44 1.35 1.28
C GLN A 24 -42.21 1.79 0.47
N ALA A 25 -41.54 2.84 0.93
CA ALA A 25 -40.22 3.20 0.43
C ALA A 25 -39.30 2.00 0.69
N ALA A 26 -38.99 1.23 -0.35
CA ALA A 26 -37.93 0.24 -0.30
C ALA A 26 -36.64 1.01 0.02
N GLY A 27 -36.21 0.93 1.27
CA GLY A 27 -34.94 1.49 1.71
C GLY A 27 -33.83 0.83 0.91
N ASN A 28 -33.28 1.54 -0.02
CA ASN A 28 -32.09 1.16 -0.79
C ASN A 28 -30.90 1.23 0.18
N THR A 29 -30.81 0.29 1.11
CA THR A 29 -29.58 0.08 1.89
C THR A 29 -28.58 -0.53 0.93
N ALA A 30 -27.61 0.29 0.46
CA ALA A 30 -26.43 -0.25 -0.20
C ALA A 30 -25.88 -1.40 0.67
N PRO A 31 -25.47 -2.53 0.07
CA PRO A 31 -24.94 -3.65 0.83
C PRO A 31 -23.80 -3.13 1.72
N ALA A 32 -23.89 -3.41 3.02
CA ALA A 32 -22.86 -3.00 3.96
C ALA A 32 -21.53 -3.64 3.52
N VAL A 33 -20.53 -2.80 3.25
CA VAL A 33 -19.19 -3.28 2.91
C VAL A 33 -18.68 -4.11 4.08
N ASP A 34 -18.22 -5.33 3.79
CA ASP A 34 -17.64 -6.21 4.81
C ASP A 34 -16.44 -5.49 5.48
N PRO A 35 -16.47 -5.25 6.80
CA PRO A 35 -15.41 -4.53 7.48
C PRO A 35 -14.03 -5.19 7.34
N GLN A 36 -13.98 -6.51 7.21
CA GLN A 36 -12.73 -7.23 6.98
C GLN A 36 -12.18 -6.96 5.58
N LEU A 37 -13.02 -6.96 4.55
CA LEU A 37 -12.61 -6.63 3.19
C LEU A 37 -12.17 -5.16 3.08
N ALA A 38 -12.90 -4.23 3.72
CA ALA A 38 -12.53 -2.82 3.75
C ALA A 38 -11.16 -2.59 4.44
N ARG A 39 -10.91 -3.29 5.55
CA ARG A 39 -9.61 -3.28 6.22
C ARG A 39 -8.51 -3.87 5.35
N GLY A 40 -8.78 -4.97 4.68
CA GLY A 40 -7.85 -5.62 3.74
C GLY A 40 -7.49 -4.72 2.57
N GLU A 41 -8.48 -4.05 1.96
CA GLU A 41 -8.23 -3.06 0.90
C GLU A 41 -7.35 -1.92 1.42
N TYR A 42 -7.64 -1.39 2.59
CA TYR A 42 -6.86 -0.33 3.19
C TYR A 42 -5.38 -0.71 3.36
N LEU A 43 -5.11 -1.92 3.87
CA LEU A 43 -3.75 -2.43 4.03
C LEU A 43 -3.07 -2.73 2.70
N PHE A 44 -3.82 -3.23 1.74
CA PHE A 44 -3.35 -3.44 0.37
C PHE A 44 -2.87 -2.12 -0.26
N ARG A 45 -3.63 -1.03 -0.07
CA ARG A 45 -3.24 0.33 -0.49
C ARG A 45 -2.00 0.80 0.27
N ALA A 46 -2.01 0.70 1.60
CA ALA A 46 -0.88 1.11 2.43
C ALA A 46 0.41 0.36 2.05
N GLY A 47 0.32 -0.94 1.79
CA GLY A 47 1.44 -1.78 1.40
C GLY A 47 1.91 -1.64 -0.06
N GLY A 48 1.22 -0.82 -0.88
CA GLY A 48 1.61 -0.59 -2.27
C GLY A 48 1.64 -1.85 -3.13
N CYS A 49 0.89 -2.90 -2.77
CA CYS A 49 0.94 -4.21 -3.43
C CYS A 49 0.70 -4.11 -4.94
N TYR A 50 -0.21 -3.21 -5.35
CA TYR A 50 -0.53 -2.98 -6.76
C TYR A 50 0.71 -2.59 -7.57
N GLY A 51 1.53 -1.68 -7.05
CA GLY A 51 2.68 -1.13 -7.76
C GLY A 51 3.72 -2.20 -8.15
N CYS A 52 3.97 -3.18 -7.27
CA CYS A 52 4.90 -4.28 -7.56
C CYS A 52 4.23 -5.42 -8.33
N HIS A 53 2.98 -5.77 -7.99
CA HIS A 53 2.31 -6.95 -8.55
C HIS A 53 1.49 -6.68 -9.82
N THR A 54 1.63 -5.49 -10.42
CA THR A 54 1.03 -5.14 -11.72
C THR A 54 2.11 -4.55 -12.63
N ASP A 55 2.33 -5.17 -13.77
CA ASP A 55 3.25 -4.65 -14.79
C ASP A 55 2.52 -3.59 -15.64
N VAL A 56 2.47 -2.36 -15.10
CA VAL A 56 1.75 -1.25 -15.73
C VAL A 56 2.38 -0.84 -17.06
N GLU A 57 3.72 -0.92 -17.16
CA GLU A 57 4.46 -0.57 -18.38
C GLU A 57 4.11 -1.51 -19.54
N ALA A 58 4.00 -2.80 -19.25
CA ALA A 58 3.55 -3.79 -20.23
C ALA A 58 2.03 -3.86 -20.38
N ARG A 59 1.26 -2.94 -19.76
CA ARG A 59 -0.21 -2.97 -19.70
C ARG A 59 -0.75 -4.30 -19.15
N GLY A 60 -0.03 -4.87 -18.19
CA GLY A 60 -0.37 -6.13 -17.53
C GLY A 60 -1.69 -6.03 -16.77
N ARG A 61 -2.31 -7.18 -16.54
CA ARG A 61 -3.54 -7.27 -15.73
C ARG A 61 -3.22 -7.03 -14.26
N ALA A 62 -4.14 -6.39 -13.55
CA ALA A 62 -3.98 -6.08 -12.14
C ALA A 62 -3.63 -7.32 -11.32
N LEU A 63 -2.62 -7.20 -10.48
CA LEU A 63 -2.10 -8.23 -9.56
C LEU A 63 -1.59 -9.52 -10.21
N ALA A 64 -1.54 -9.58 -11.53
CA ALA A 64 -1.07 -10.76 -12.26
C ALA A 64 0.46 -10.90 -12.28
N GLY A 65 1.18 -9.98 -11.63
CA GLY A 65 2.64 -9.99 -11.57
C GLY A 65 3.32 -9.52 -12.86
N GLY A 66 4.55 -9.95 -13.06
CA GLY A 66 5.33 -9.67 -14.26
C GLY A 66 6.24 -8.45 -14.19
N ARG A 67 5.96 -7.47 -13.31
CA ARG A 67 6.82 -6.29 -13.14
C ARG A 67 8.24 -6.72 -12.76
N ALA A 68 9.20 -6.16 -13.47
CA ALA A 68 10.62 -6.33 -13.18
C ALA A 68 11.05 -5.35 -12.08
N LEU A 69 11.92 -5.82 -11.20
CA LEU A 69 12.60 -5.03 -10.18
C LEU A 69 14.11 -5.28 -10.32
N ASP A 70 14.83 -4.30 -10.82
CA ASP A 70 16.28 -4.37 -10.98
C ASP A 70 16.98 -4.06 -9.64
N THR A 71 17.94 -4.91 -9.29
CA THR A 71 18.72 -4.81 -8.06
C THR A 71 20.18 -5.19 -8.34
N PRO A 72 21.12 -4.88 -7.43
CA PRO A 72 22.51 -5.35 -7.54
C PRO A 72 22.65 -6.89 -7.57
N PHE A 73 21.63 -7.64 -7.17
CA PHE A 73 21.59 -9.10 -7.15
C PHE A 73 21.00 -9.71 -8.43
N GLY A 74 20.52 -8.87 -9.34
CA GLY A 74 19.86 -9.23 -10.58
C GLY A 74 18.43 -8.75 -10.65
N ARG A 75 17.71 -9.23 -11.65
CA ARG A 75 16.33 -8.84 -11.93
C ARG A 75 15.35 -9.81 -11.29
N PHE A 76 14.54 -9.30 -10.39
CA PHE A 76 13.40 -10.03 -9.84
C PHE A 76 12.14 -9.72 -10.64
N TYR A 77 11.20 -10.65 -10.65
CA TYR A 77 9.87 -10.44 -11.20
C TYR A 77 8.84 -10.66 -10.11
N ALA A 78 7.96 -9.70 -9.93
CA ALA A 78 6.86 -9.84 -8.98
C ALA A 78 5.92 -10.97 -9.43
N PRO A 79 5.50 -11.86 -8.52
CA PRO A 79 4.61 -12.96 -8.87
C PRO A 79 3.16 -12.52 -9.02
N ASN A 80 2.36 -13.36 -9.64
CA ASN A 80 0.91 -13.30 -9.65
C ASN A 80 0.36 -13.54 -8.23
N ILE A 81 -0.35 -12.56 -7.67
CA ILE A 81 -1.01 -12.66 -6.35
C ILE A 81 -2.53 -12.65 -6.46
N THR A 82 -3.08 -12.86 -7.66
CA THR A 82 -4.53 -13.08 -7.83
C THR A 82 -4.94 -14.45 -7.28
N PRO A 83 -6.24 -14.67 -6.99
CA PRO A 83 -6.74 -15.95 -6.52
C PRO A 83 -6.85 -17.02 -7.63
N ASP A 84 -6.02 -16.95 -8.66
CA ASP A 84 -5.87 -18.00 -9.65
C ASP A 84 -5.18 -19.22 -9.00
N ALA A 85 -5.77 -20.40 -9.19
CA ALA A 85 -5.31 -21.62 -8.51
C ALA A 85 -4.01 -22.20 -9.07
N GLU A 86 -3.72 -21.96 -10.35
CA GLU A 86 -2.56 -22.54 -11.04
C GLU A 86 -1.36 -21.62 -11.02
N THR A 87 -1.57 -20.34 -11.24
CA THR A 87 -0.47 -19.37 -11.47
C THR A 87 -0.36 -18.31 -10.37
N GLY A 88 -1.41 -18.15 -9.55
CA GLY A 88 -1.48 -17.18 -8.47
C GLY A 88 -1.42 -17.82 -7.08
N ILE A 89 -2.12 -17.21 -6.12
CA ILE A 89 -2.20 -17.67 -4.73
C ILE A 89 -3.51 -18.40 -4.42
N GLY A 90 -4.29 -18.77 -5.44
CA GLY A 90 -5.62 -19.36 -5.29
C GLY A 90 -5.63 -20.72 -4.57
N ALA A 91 -4.59 -21.53 -4.74
CA ALA A 91 -4.43 -22.81 -4.06
C ALA A 91 -3.84 -22.69 -2.64
N TRP A 92 -3.44 -21.48 -2.20
CA TRP A 92 -2.88 -21.29 -0.87
C TRP A 92 -3.98 -21.33 0.20
N ARG A 93 -3.59 -21.74 1.39
CA ARG A 93 -4.36 -21.55 2.62
C ARG A 93 -3.96 -20.22 3.26
N GLU A 94 -4.81 -19.68 4.13
CA GLU A 94 -4.50 -18.48 4.92
C GLU A 94 -3.15 -18.60 5.66
N GLN A 95 -2.87 -19.77 6.24
CA GLN A 95 -1.61 -20.04 6.93
C GLN A 95 -0.39 -19.92 6.02
N ASP A 96 -0.49 -20.31 4.76
CA ASP A 96 0.61 -20.20 3.79
C ASP A 96 0.88 -18.74 3.45
N PHE A 97 -0.17 -17.93 3.29
CA PHE A 97 -0.07 -16.49 3.10
C PHE A 97 0.53 -15.80 4.33
N VAL A 98 0.02 -16.09 5.53
CA VAL A 98 0.57 -15.54 6.78
C VAL A 98 2.05 -15.89 6.91
N ARG A 99 2.45 -17.13 6.66
CA ARG A 99 3.85 -17.56 6.71
C ARG A 99 4.72 -16.84 5.68
N ALA A 100 4.20 -16.61 4.49
CA ALA A 100 4.91 -15.85 3.45
C ALA A 100 5.26 -14.43 3.90
N LEU A 101 4.33 -13.71 4.53
CA LEU A 101 4.55 -12.34 5.00
C LEU A 101 5.28 -12.30 6.36
N ARG A 102 5.00 -13.26 7.24
CA ARG A 102 5.57 -13.31 8.59
C ARG A 102 7.00 -13.82 8.61
N GLU A 103 7.29 -14.83 7.82
CA GLU A 103 8.54 -15.56 7.84
C GLU A 103 9.32 -15.49 6.51
N GLY A 104 8.72 -15.00 5.44
CA GLY A 104 9.33 -15.01 4.12
C GLY A 104 9.58 -16.44 3.60
N VAL A 105 8.58 -17.33 3.75
CA VAL A 105 8.65 -18.75 3.33
C VAL A 105 7.41 -19.10 2.52
N ASP A 106 7.59 -19.73 1.37
CA ASP A 106 6.51 -20.15 0.48
C ASP A 106 5.83 -21.45 0.98
N PRO A 107 4.70 -21.89 0.38
CA PRO A 107 4.01 -23.13 0.75
C PRO A 107 4.88 -24.40 0.65
N ARG A 108 5.93 -24.40 -0.18
CA ARG A 108 6.86 -25.52 -0.36
C ARG A 108 8.02 -25.51 0.64
N GLY A 109 8.10 -24.44 1.49
CA GLY A 109 9.19 -24.26 2.45
C GLY A 109 10.41 -23.53 1.88
N GLU A 110 10.32 -22.98 0.66
CA GLU A 110 11.40 -22.18 0.08
C GLU A 110 11.41 -20.75 0.65
N HIS A 111 12.62 -20.24 0.92
CA HIS A 111 12.79 -18.89 1.41
C HIS A 111 12.68 -17.85 0.28
N TYR A 112 11.92 -16.79 0.54
CA TYR A 112 11.87 -15.63 -0.35
C TYR A 112 13.11 -14.76 -0.22
N TYR A 113 13.49 -14.13 -1.33
CA TYR A 113 14.47 -13.05 -1.32
C TYR A 113 13.88 -11.79 -0.65
N PRO A 114 14.71 -10.98 0.03
CA PRO A 114 14.24 -9.74 0.68
C PRO A 114 13.89 -8.61 -0.31
N ALA A 115 13.82 -8.89 -1.61
CA ALA A 115 13.12 -8.08 -2.59
C ALA A 115 11.58 -8.10 -2.36
N PHE A 116 11.07 -9.18 -1.78
CA PHE A 116 9.76 -9.20 -1.15
C PHE A 116 9.95 -8.74 0.32
N PRO A 117 9.33 -7.61 0.74
CA PRO A 117 9.65 -6.97 2.02
C PRO A 117 9.03 -7.67 3.24
N TYR A 118 9.17 -9.01 3.32
CA TYR A 118 8.73 -9.79 4.50
C TYR A 118 9.46 -9.36 5.77
N THR A 119 10.66 -8.80 5.63
CA THR A 119 11.45 -8.21 6.73
C THR A 119 10.72 -7.08 7.44
N THR A 120 9.83 -6.40 6.74
CA THR A 120 8.94 -5.37 7.27
C THR A 120 7.55 -5.93 7.55
N TYR A 121 6.96 -6.71 6.63
CA TYR A 121 5.61 -7.28 6.80
C TYR A 121 5.49 -8.26 7.97
N THR A 122 6.59 -8.82 8.46
CA THR A 122 6.61 -9.60 9.71
C THR A 122 6.02 -8.82 10.89
N ARG A 123 6.00 -7.49 10.83
CA ARG A 123 5.49 -6.60 11.89
C ARG A 123 3.96 -6.38 11.82
N LEU A 124 3.29 -6.81 10.76
CA LEU A 124 1.84 -6.68 10.64
C LEU A 124 1.12 -7.47 11.74
N ALA A 125 0.03 -6.94 12.26
CA ALA A 125 -0.83 -7.65 13.18
C ALA A 125 -1.50 -8.86 12.51
N ASP A 126 -1.84 -9.90 13.26
CA ASP A 126 -2.46 -11.11 12.70
C ASP A 126 -3.83 -10.82 12.07
N ASP A 127 -4.63 -9.94 12.69
CA ASP A 127 -5.91 -9.50 12.12
C ASP A 127 -5.73 -8.77 10.80
N ASP A 128 -4.65 -8.02 10.65
CA ASP A 128 -4.31 -7.31 9.42
C ASP A 128 -3.88 -8.26 8.30
N LEU A 129 -3.12 -9.29 8.63
CA LEU A 129 -2.78 -10.34 7.67
C LEU A 129 -4.01 -11.10 7.20
N ARG A 130 -4.95 -11.42 8.11
CA ARG A 130 -6.23 -12.06 7.77
C ARG A 130 -7.10 -11.17 6.88
N ALA A 131 -7.20 -9.88 7.20
CA ALA A 131 -7.95 -8.93 6.39
C ALA A 131 -7.35 -8.77 4.99
N LEU A 132 -6.03 -8.66 4.87
CA LEU A 132 -5.32 -8.57 3.59
C LEU A 132 -5.52 -9.85 2.76
N TRP A 133 -5.47 -11.02 3.39
CA TRP A 133 -5.76 -12.30 2.75
C TRP A 133 -7.19 -12.35 2.20
N ALA A 134 -8.19 -11.99 3.02
CA ALA A 134 -9.58 -11.95 2.60
C ALA A 134 -9.79 -11.04 1.39
N TYR A 135 -9.17 -9.85 1.40
CA TYR A 135 -9.24 -8.91 0.28
C TYR A 135 -8.61 -9.47 -1.01
N LEU A 136 -7.42 -10.07 -0.92
CA LEU A 136 -6.76 -10.66 -2.10
C LEU A 136 -7.54 -11.84 -2.67
N ARG A 137 -8.17 -12.64 -1.81
CA ARG A 137 -9.04 -13.75 -2.24
C ARG A 137 -10.31 -13.30 -2.95
N ALA A 138 -10.77 -12.08 -2.67
CA ALA A 138 -11.94 -11.47 -3.32
C ALA A 138 -11.61 -10.81 -4.67
N GLN A 139 -10.32 -10.74 -5.07
CA GLN A 139 -9.94 -10.12 -6.34
C GLN A 139 -10.25 -11.06 -7.53
N PRO A 140 -10.42 -10.52 -8.74
CA PRO A 140 -10.56 -11.33 -9.96
C PRO A 140 -9.34 -12.24 -10.17
N ALA A 141 -9.58 -13.53 -10.43
CA ALA A 141 -8.54 -14.47 -10.79
C ALA A 141 -7.99 -14.16 -12.21
N VAL A 142 -6.68 -14.21 -12.34
CA VAL A 142 -5.98 -13.99 -13.61
C VAL A 142 -4.98 -15.12 -13.82
N GLN A 143 -5.21 -15.95 -14.81
CA GLN A 143 -4.23 -16.96 -15.20
C GLN A 143 -3.06 -16.29 -15.94
N GLN A 144 -1.92 -16.18 -15.27
CA GLN A 144 -0.66 -15.66 -15.83
C GLN A 144 0.52 -16.33 -15.14
N PRO A 145 1.32 -17.12 -15.89
CA PRO A 145 2.50 -17.79 -15.34
C PRO A 145 3.53 -16.80 -14.79
N ASN A 146 4.12 -17.15 -13.67
CA ASN A 146 5.18 -16.37 -13.06
C ASN A 146 6.48 -16.43 -13.87
N ARG A 147 7.17 -15.31 -14.02
CA ARG A 147 8.46 -15.21 -14.68
C ARG A 147 9.57 -15.67 -13.73
N THR A 148 10.54 -16.43 -14.26
CA THR A 148 11.74 -16.81 -13.50
C THR A 148 12.66 -15.61 -13.28
N HIS A 149 13.15 -15.44 -12.05
CA HIS A 149 14.11 -14.38 -11.70
C HIS A 149 15.42 -14.56 -12.49
N GLN A 150 16.02 -13.45 -12.90
CA GLN A 150 17.31 -13.39 -13.60
C GLN A 150 18.39 -12.91 -12.62
N LEU A 151 18.89 -13.82 -11.79
CA LEU A 151 19.78 -13.48 -10.69
C LEU A 151 21.25 -13.68 -11.08
N ALA A 152 22.12 -12.85 -10.49
CA ALA A 152 23.55 -13.06 -10.50
C ALA A 152 23.88 -14.44 -9.89
N TRP A 153 24.95 -15.08 -10.37
CA TRP A 153 25.29 -16.45 -9.97
C TRP A 153 25.43 -16.64 -8.46
N TYR A 154 25.98 -15.66 -7.75
CA TYR A 154 26.17 -15.68 -6.30
C TYR A 154 24.86 -15.52 -5.51
N ALA A 155 23.83 -14.94 -6.13
CA ALA A 155 22.52 -14.74 -5.50
C ALA A 155 21.54 -15.92 -5.72
N ARG A 156 21.92 -16.93 -6.51
CA ARG A 156 21.04 -18.07 -6.84
C ARG A 156 20.92 -19.10 -5.71
N SER A 157 21.87 -19.12 -4.77
CA SER A 157 21.90 -20.14 -3.71
C SER A 157 20.85 -19.88 -2.62
N ARG A 158 19.86 -20.76 -2.54
CA ARG A 158 18.82 -20.72 -1.48
C ARG A 158 19.38 -21.01 -0.09
N SER A 159 20.48 -21.78 -0.02
CA SER A 159 21.15 -22.04 1.27
C SER A 159 21.82 -20.78 1.84
N LEU A 160 22.44 -19.96 0.96
CA LEU A 160 23.00 -18.66 1.39
C LEU A 160 21.89 -17.70 1.82
N LEU A 161 20.73 -17.76 1.20
CA LEU A 161 19.58 -16.94 1.60
C LEU A 161 19.07 -17.32 3.00
N ARG A 162 19.06 -18.61 3.35
CA ARG A 162 18.72 -19.04 4.72
C ARG A 162 19.70 -18.49 5.74
N LEU A 163 21.02 -18.59 5.49
CA LEU A 163 22.05 -18.00 6.36
C LEU A 163 21.88 -16.48 6.47
N TRP A 164 21.58 -15.80 5.35
CA TRP A 164 21.30 -14.37 5.36
C TRP A 164 20.13 -14.03 6.30
N LYS A 165 19.04 -14.81 6.27
CA LYS A 165 17.88 -14.61 7.16
C LYS A 165 18.27 -14.81 8.64
N GLU A 166 19.04 -15.81 8.96
CA GLU A 166 19.51 -16.06 10.33
C GLU A 166 20.36 -14.88 10.87
N LEU A 167 21.10 -14.20 10.01
CA LEU A 167 21.95 -13.06 10.39
C LEU A 167 21.22 -11.72 10.44
N TYR A 168 20.25 -11.49 9.57
CA TYR A 168 19.70 -10.15 9.33
C TYR A 168 18.19 -10.06 9.50
N PHE A 169 17.50 -11.14 9.76
CA PHE A 169 16.05 -11.14 9.90
C PHE A 169 15.60 -11.68 11.26
N THR A 170 14.86 -10.85 11.97
CA THR A 170 14.18 -11.25 13.21
C THR A 170 12.70 -11.10 13.02
N PRO A 171 11.92 -12.20 12.99
CA PRO A 171 10.48 -12.12 12.88
C PRO A 171 9.86 -11.53 14.15
N GLY A 172 8.76 -10.81 14.01
CA GLY A 172 8.04 -10.28 15.17
C GLY A 172 7.00 -9.24 14.82
N VAL A 173 5.87 -9.28 15.52
CA VAL A 173 4.76 -8.34 15.38
C VAL A 173 5.15 -6.99 15.98
N TYR A 174 4.70 -5.89 15.37
CA TYR A 174 4.84 -4.55 15.93
C TYR A 174 4.20 -4.49 17.33
N ARG A 175 4.92 -3.91 18.25
CA ARG A 175 4.44 -3.66 19.62
C ARG A 175 4.38 -2.16 19.84
N PRO A 176 3.19 -1.61 20.20
CA PRO A 176 3.07 -0.21 20.53
C PRO A 176 3.98 0.17 21.72
N ASP A 177 4.57 1.36 21.65
CA ASP A 177 5.30 1.97 22.75
C ASP A 177 4.29 2.63 23.70
N PRO A 178 4.16 2.15 24.95
CA PRO A 178 3.18 2.71 25.91
C PRO A 178 3.53 4.11 26.38
N SER A 179 4.75 4.59 26.13
CA SER A 179 5.19 5.95 26.47
C SER A 179 4.78 6.98 25.42
N GLN A 180 4.33 6.54 24.23
CA GLN A 180 3.97 7.39 23.10
C GLN A 180 2.46 7.50 22.92
N SER A 181 2.04 8.54 22.18
CA SER A 181 0.63 8.75 21.84
C SER A 181 0.07 7.61 20.97
N ALA A 182 -1.25 7.45 20.95
CA ALA A 182 -1.91 6.53 20.05
C ALA A 182 -1.67 6.90 18.57
N ALA A 183 -1.62 8.19 18.25
CA ALA A 183 -1.34 8.69 16.91
C ALA A 183 0.11 8.34 16.49
N TRP A 184 1.08 8.58 17.37
CA TRP A 184 2.46 8.21 17.12
C TRP A 184 2.61 6.70 16.87
N ASN A 185 2.02 5.86 17.73
CA ASN A 185 2.05 4.41 17.57
C ASN A 185 1.38 3.95 16.28
N ARG A 186 0.30 4.62 15.87
CA ARG A 186 -0.36 4.37 14.60
C ARG A 186 0.54 4.73 13.41
N GLY A 187 1.20 5.87 13.45
CA GLY A 187 2.18 6.29 12.45
C GLY A 187 3.36 5.32 12.37
N ALA A 188 3.92 4.93 13.52
CA ALA A 188 4.99 3.94 13.59
C ALA A 188 4.57 2.60 12.97
N TYR A 189 3.37 2.11 13.28
CA TYR A 189 2.85 0.88 12.67
C TYR A 189 2.72 0.99 11.16
N LEU A 190 2.21 2.11 10.66
CA LEU A 190 2.07 2.31 9.21
C LEU A 190 3.43 2.38 8.52
N VAL A 191 4.39 3.10 9.07
CA VAL A 191 5.73 3.27 8.48
C VAL A 191 6.56 1.99 8.56
N GLU A 192 6.54 1.32 9.71
CA GLU A 192 7.45 0.21 10.04
C GLU A 192 6.89 -1.18 9.74
N ALA A 193 5.57 -1.28 9.45
CA ALA A 193 4.92 -2.54 9.16
C ALA A 193 4.15 -2.53 7.84
N ALA A 194 3.19 -1.60 7.66
CA ALA A 194 2.27 -1.67 6.53
C ALA A 194 2.86 -1.07 5.25
N ALA A 195 3.38 0.17 5.30
CA ALA A 195 3.88 0.91 4.13
C ALA A 195 5.37 0.68 3.83
N HIS A 196 6.08 -0.06 4.65
CA HIS A 196 7.49 -0.48 4.47
C HIS A 196 8.45 0.62 3.98
N CYS A 197 8.26 1.86 4.43
CA CYS A 197 9.03 3.03 3.97
C CYS A 197 10.55 2.83 4.07
N GLY A 198 11.00 2.15 5.12
CA GLY A 198 12.39 1.83 5.36
C GLY A 198 13.03 0.95 4.29
N GLU A 199 12.26 0.17 3.53
CA GLU A 199 12.83 -0.71 2.49
C GLU A 199 13.47 0.07 1.34
N CYS A 200 12.93 1.25 1.02
CA CYS A 200 13.51 2.17 0.03
C CYS A 200 14.37 3.24 0.68
N HIS A 201 13.93 3.80 1.82
CA HIS A 201 14.58 4.96 2.44
C HIS A 201 15.75 4.62 3.38
N THR A 202 16.15 3.36 3.51
CA THR A 202 17.31 2.94 4.29
C THR A 202 18.41 2.41 3.38
N PRO A 203 19.66 2.81 3.56
CA PRO A 203 20.79 2.24 2.82
C PRO A 203 20.88 0.74 3.05
N ARG A 204 21.42 0.02 2.08
CA ARG A 204 21.68 -1.42 2.21
C ARG A 204 23.18 -1.68 2.19
N SER A 205 23.59 -2.69 2.95
CA SER A 205 24.94 -3.24 2.89
C SER A 205 25.17 -3.98 1.56
N TRP A 206 26.41 -4.39 1.31
CA TRP A 206 26.75 -5.23 0.16
C TRP A 206 26.04 -6.59 0.15
N THR A 207 25.56 -7.05 1.32
CA THR A 207 24.75 -8.28 1.45
C THR A 207 23.25 -8.04 1.15
N GLY A 208 22.84 -6.80 0.93
CA GLY A 208 21.45 -6.41 0.74
C GLY A 208 20.67 -6.18 2.05
N ALA A 209 21.29 -6.37 3.22
CA ALA A 209 20.67 -6.08 4.50
C ALA A 209 20.52 -4.58 4.73
N LEU A 210 19.41 -4.16 5.37
CA LEU A 210 19.19 -2.76 5.75
C LEU A 210 20.21 -2.31 6.80
N ASP A 211 20.72 -1.10 6.64
CA ASP A 211 21.61 -0.46 7.59
C ASP A 211 20.81 0.08 8.78
N GLY A 212 20.87 -0.62 9.91
CA GLY A 212 20.11 -0.26 11.11
C GLY A 212 20.48 1.09 11.72
N GLU A 213 21.73 1.56 11.54
CA GLU A 213 22.21 2.85 12.07
C GLU A 213 21.73 4.02 11.21
N ARG A 214 21.48 3.78 9.92
CA ARG A 214 21.02 4.80 8.98
C ARG A 214 19.60 4.56 8.49
N ARG A 215 18.75 4.05 9.38
CA ARG A 215 17.33 3.84 9.05
C ARG A 215 16.69 5.14 8.55
N HIS A 216 15.94 5.04 7.45
CA HIS A 216 15.24 6.16 6.81
C HIS A 216 16.13 7.32 6.33
N ALA A 217 17.46 7.17 6.36
CA ALA A 217 18.42 8.22 5.99
C ALA A 217 18.61 8.35 4.47
N GLY A 218 17.90 7.58 3.65
CA GLY A 218 18.01 7.61 2.20
C GLY A 218 19.21 6.84 1.66
N THR A 219 19.26 6.63 0.36
CA THR A 219 20.36 5.93 -0.32
C THR A 219 20.62 6.52 -1.70
N ARG A 220 21.86 6.39 -2.20
CA ARG A 220 22.20 6.77 -3.58
C ARG A 220 21.79 5.71 -4.61
N THR A 221 21.68 4.47 -4.18
CA THR A 221 21.36 3.30 -5.00
C THR A 221 20.15 2.57 -4.40
N GLY A 222 18.96 3.11 -4.66
CA GLY A 222 17.69 2.49 -4.28
C GLY A 222 17.19 1.52 -5.35
N PRO A 223 15.91 1.12 -5.28
CA PRO A 223 15.28 0.33 -6.32
C PRO A 223 15.43 0.99 -7.69
N GLU A 224 15.65 0.18 -8.74
CA GLU A 224 15.84 0.65 -10.12
C GLU A 224 17.03 1.63 -10.26
N ASP A 225 18.07 1.44 -9.43
CA ASP A 225 19.27 2.31 -9.35
C ASP A 225 18.95 3.80 -9.15
N THR A 226 17.81 4.10 -8.51
CA THR A 226 17.38 5.46 -8.24
C THR A 226 17.91 5.98 -6.91
N MET A 227 18.13 7.28 -6.83
CA MET A 227 18.42 7.95 -5.56
C MET A 227 17.12 8.08 -4.75
N VAL A 228 17.15 7.61 -3.50
CA VAL A 228 16.05 7.73 -2.55
C VAL A 228 16.43 8.74 -1.45
N PRO A 229 15.63 9.79 -1.20
CA PRO A 229 16.00 10.85 -0.27
C PRO A 229 16.01 10.40 1.19
N ASN A 230 16.77 11.13 2.01
CA ASN A 230 16.71 11.07 3.47
C ASN A 230 15.38 11.65 3.95
N VAL A 231 14.59 10.85 4.68
CA VAL A 231 13.31 11.27 5.26
C VAL A 231 13.36 11.41 6.80
N THR A 232 14.57 11.31 7.39
CA THR A 232 14.73 11.64 8.82
C THR A 232 14.60 13.15 9.03
N PRO A 233 14.32 13.60 10.27
CA PRO A 233 14.19 15.03 10.58
C PRO A 233 15.54 15.76 10.66
N ASP A 234 16.55 15.30 9.94
CA ASP A 234 17.79 16.05 9.77
C ASP A 234 17.54 17.33 8.96
N ARG A 235 17.97 18.46 9.49
CA ARG A 235 17.71 19.78 8.87
C ARG A 235 18.57 20.09 7.66
N GLY A 236 19.69 19.40 7.50
CA GLY A 236 20.65 19.62 6.42
C GLY A 236 20.40 18.72 5.23
N THR A 237 20.17 17.44 5.48
CA THR A 237 20.11 16.39 4.45
C THR A 237 18.75 15.68 4.35
N GLY A 238 17.88 15.87 5.35
CA GLY A 238 16.56 15.24 5.44
C GLY A 238 15.41 16.24 5.34
N ILE A 239 14.28 15.89 5.94
CA ILE A 239 13.04 16.67 5.92
C ILE A 239 12.80 17.48 7.20
N GLY A 240 13.83 17.70 8.05
CA GLY A 240 13.69 18.40 9.34
C GLY A 240 13.27 19.88 9.25
N ARG A 241 13.09 20.43 8.05
CA ARG A 241 12.50 21.75 7.83
C ARG A 241 11.03 21.69 7.44
N TRP A 242 10.48 20.50 7.22
CA TRP A 242 9.08 20.34 6.85
C TRP A 242 8.19 20.42 8.11
N ARG A 243 6.98 20.92 7.92
CA ARG A 243 5.92 20.83 8.94
C ARG A 243 5.17 19.52 8.77
N ALA A 244 4.61 18.99 9.84
CA ALA A 244 3.81 17.77 9.80
C ALA A 244 2.66 17.83 8.78
N SER A 245 1.95 18.98 8.74
CA SER A 245 0.90 19.21 7.74
C SER A 245 1.43 19.17 6.30
N GLY A 246 2.61 19.75 6.04
CA GLY A 246 3.24 19.70 4.72
C GLY A 246 3.64 18.28 4.30
N LEU A 247 4.13 17.47 5.24
CA LEU A 247 4.43 16.07 4.98
C LEU A 247 3.16 15.26 4.71
N ALA A 248 2.09 15.46 5.50
CA ALA A 248 0.81 14.80 5.27
C ALA A 248 0.22 15.15 3.89
N ILE A 249 0.26 16.42 3.48
CA ILE A 249 -0.16 16.88 2.14
C ILE A 249 0.69 16.20 1.04
N TYR A 250 2.01 16.15 1.23
CA TYR A 250 2.89 15.47 0.28
C TYR A 250 2.53 13.99 0.11
N LEU A 251 2.30 13.27 1.21
CA LEU A 251 1.94 11.86 1.17
C LEU A 251 0.56 11.61 0.51
N GLN A 252 -0.34 12.61 0.60
CA GLN A 252 -1.67 12.52 -0.02
C GLN A 252 -1.67 12.90 -1.50
N SER A 253 -0.96 13.96 -1.86
CA SER A 253 -1.09 14.61 -3.18
C SER A 253 0.17 14.53 -4.04
N GLY A 254 1.31 14.21 -3.45
CA GLY A 254 2.62 14.32 -4.09
C GLY A 254 3.19 15.74 -4.14
N LEU A 255 2.47 16.77 -3.64
CA LEU A 255 2.90 18.15 -3.68
C LEU A 255 3.88 18.44 -2.52
N ARG A 256 5.10 18.83 -2.85
CA ARG A 256 6.14 19.18 -1.88
C ARG A 256 5.95 20.60 -1.34
N PRO A 257 6.46 20.89 -0.12
CA PRO A 257 6.38 22.26 0.44
C PRO A 257 7.06 23.36 -0.38
N ASP A 258 7.97 23.00 -1.26
CA ASP A 258 8.66 23.94 -2.18
C ASP A 258 7.92 24.13 -3.53
N GLY A 259 6.73 23.52 -3.69
CA GLY A 259 5.90 23.60 -4.88
C GLY A 259 6.24 22.59 -5.97
N ASP A 260 7.28 21.79 -5.78
CA ASP A 260 7.64 20.69 -6.70
C ASP A 260 6.76 19.45 -6.43
N SER A 261 6.77 18.46 -7.31
CA SER A 261 5.96 17.25 -7.20
C SER A 261 6.81 16.01 -7.01
N ALA A 262 6.20 14.98 -6.42
CA ALA A 262 6.77 13.64 -6.41
C ALA A 262 6.96 13.13 -7.85
N SER A 263 8.02 12.36 -8.07
CA SER A 263 8.32 11.77 -9.38
C SER A 263 8.83 10.33 -9.21
N GLY A 264 8.88 9.57 -10.32
CA GLY A 264 9.37 8.20 -10.34
C GLY A 264 8.61 7.29 -9.36
N LEU A 265 9.32 6.38 -8.72
CA LEU A 265 8.72 5.38 -7.82
C LEU A 265 7.93 6.00 -6.67
N MET A 266 8.33 7.17 -6.15
CA MET A 266 7.58 7.80 -5.05
C MET A 266 6.22 8.34 -5.53
N ALA A 267 6.10 8.82 -6.77
CA ALA A 267 4.81 9.18 -7.35
C ALA A 267 3.91 7.95 -7.46
N GLU A 268 4.43 6.81 -7.91
CA GLU A 268 3.67 5.55 -7.96
C GLU A 268 3.21 5.09 -6.57
N VAL A 269 4.07 5.18 -5.55
CA VAL A 269 3.73 4.84 -4.16
C VAL A 269 2.59 5.72 -3.65
N ILE A 270 2.62 7.01 -3.97
CA ILE A 270 1.55 7.93 -3.59
C ILE A 270 0.27 7.59 -4.36
N ASP A 271 0.34 7.48 -5.68
CA ASP A 271 -0.83 7.31 -6.55
C ASP A 271 -1.56 5.97 -6.33
N ASN A 272 -0.81 4.89 -6.16
CA ASN A 272 -1.38 3.56 -5.99
C ASN A 272 -1.71 3.22 -4.53
N GLY A 273 -1.14 3.97 -3.57
CA GLY A 273 -1.18 3.64 -2.15
C GLY A 273 -1.54 4.80 -1.24
N LEU A 274 -0.58 5.66 -0.93
CA LEU A 274 -0.67 6.60 0.19
C LEU A 274 -1.82 7.61 0.07
N ARG A 275 -2.17 8.07 -1.13
CA ARG A 275 -3.30 9.00 -1.34
C ARG A 275 -4.65 8.45 -0.89
N HIS A 276 -4.77 7.12 -0.79
CA HIS A 276 -5.99 6.44 -0.36
C HIS A 276 -6.06 6.24 1.16
N LEU A 277 -5.02 6.63 1.89
CA LEU A 277 -5.02 6.56 3.34
C LEU A 277 -5.88 7.68 3.93
N ARG A 278 -6.41 7.41 5.13
CA ARG A 278 -7.19 8.41 5.88
C ARG A 278 -6.32 9.60 6.26
N PRO A 279 -6.86 10.83 6.28
CA PRO A 279 -6.10 12.01 6.67
C PRO A 279 -5.45 11.88 8.05
N ASP A 280 -6.12 11.26 9.02
CA ASP A 280 -5.59 11.02 10.37
C ASP A 280 -4.38 10.08 10.34
N ASP A 281 -4.40 9.06 9.47
CA ASP A 281 -3.27 8.14 9.32
C ASP A 281 -2.08 8.81 8.62
N LEU A 282 -2.32 9.70 7.64
CA LEU A 282 -1.26 10.51 7.04
C LEU A 282 -0.64 11.49 8.05
N ALA A 283 -1.45 12.09 8.91
CA ALA A 283 -0.97 12.93 10.00
C ALA A 283 -0.17 12.13 11.03
N ALA A 284 -0.61 10.93 11.37
CA ALA A 284 0.10 10.01 12.25
C ALA A 284 1.47 9.57 11.67
N ILE A 285 1.53 9.26 10.37
CA ILE A 285 2.80 8.99 9.66
C ILE A 285 3.72 10.21 9.78
N ALA A 286 3.21 11.42 9.55
CA ALA A 286 4.00 12.64 9.63
C ALA A 286 4.52 12.90 11.06
N GLU A 287 3.71 12.68 12.09
CA GLU A 287 4.11 12.77 13.50
C GLU A 287 5.26 11.80 13.79
N TYR A 288 5.10 10.53 13.42
CA TYR A 288 6.12 9.52 13.65
C TYR A 288 7.42 9.83 12.91
N VAL A 289 7.36 10.10 11.62
CA VAL A 289 8.56 10.34 10.78
C VAL A 289 9.35 11.55 11.27
N LEU A 290 8.67 12.63 11.66
CA LEU A 290 9.32 13.84 12.18
C LEU A 290 9.82 13.70 13.63
N SER A 291 9.44 12.64 14.34
CA SER A 291 9.94 12.31 15.68
C SER A 291 11.14 11.36 15.68
N MET A 292 11.50 10.79 14.52
CA MET A 292 12.64 9.88 14.41
C MET A 292 13.95 10.60 14.80
N PRO A 293 14.98 9.87 15.23
CA PRO A 293 16.32 10.42 15.36
C PRO A 293 16.82 11.02 14.04
N PRO A 294 17.34 12.25 14.02
CA PRO A 294 17.91 12.84 12.80
C PRO A 294 19.21 12.12 12.43
N VAL A 295 19.35 11.74 11.17
CA VAL A 295 20.56 11.13 10.62
C VAL A 295 21.12 12.00 9.50
N ASN A 296 22.33 12.51 9.67
CA ASN A 296 22.98 13.26 8.59
C ASN A 296 23.50 12.29 7.52
N ASN A 297 22.87 12.30 6.34
CA ASN A 297 23.28 11.48 5.20
C ASN A 297 23.04 12.25 3.89
N PRO A 298 24.09 12.85 3.30
CA PRO A 298 23.96 13.60 2.04
C PRO A 298 23.85 12.62 0.86
N VAL A 299 22.62 12.27 0.46
CA VAL A 299 22.36 11.42 -0.70
C VAL A 299 22.29 12.20 -2.01
N ARG A 300 22.07 13.51 -1.97
CA ARG A 300 22.09 14.37 -3.18
C ARG A 300 23.49 14.39 -3.74
N THR A 301 23.64 14.10 -5.03
CA THR A 301 24.87 14.41 -5.75
C THR A 301 25.03 15.93 -5.79
N ALA A 302 26.23 16.43 -5.45
CA ALA A 302 26.59 17.85 -5.54
C ALA A 302 26.50 18.41 -6.99
N ASP A 303 26.10 17.63 -7.98
CA ASP A 303 26.28 17.89 -9.41
C ASP A 303 24.97 18.05 -10.21
N ARG A 304 23.89 18.51 -9.62
CA ARG A 304 22.91 19.23 -10.45
C ARG A 304 23.41 20.67 -10.59
N LYS A 305 24.16 20.92 -11.67
CA LYS A 305 24.35 22.29 -12.16
C LYS A 305 22.98 22.96 -12.21
N PRO A 306 22.83 24.17 -11.66
CA PRO A 306 21.58 24.89 -11.77
C PRO A 306 21.21 24.96 -13.24
N VAL A 307 20.00 24.51 -13.61
CA VAL A 307 19.46 24.77 -14.95
C VAL A 307 19.53 26.28 -15.13
N LYS A 308 20.35 26.74 -16.09
CA LYS A 308 20.44 28.17 -16.42
C LYS A 308 19.02 28.61 -16.82
N LYS A 309 18.42 29.51 -16.03
CA LYS A 309 17.25 30.27 -16.47
C LYS A 309 17.62 30.94 -17.78
N GLY A 310 17.03 30.53 -18.89
CA GLY A 310 17.21 31.21 -20.18
C GLY A 310 17.37 30.34 -21.41
N GLU A 311 16.94 29.10 -21.43
CA GLU A 311 17.06 28.25 -22.62
C GLU A 311 15.71 27.82 -23.21
N PHE A 312 14.63 28.52 -22.86
CA PHE A 312 13.32 28.42 -23.51
C PHE A 312 12.69 29.82 -23.58
N ASP A 313 13.34 30.74 -24.34
CA ASP A 313 12.70 31.91 -24.92
C ASP A 313 12.73 31.80 -26.46
#